data_d1000e216916ab393847dbb140d87409
#
_entry.id   d1000e216916ab393847dbb140d87409
#
_cell.length_a   1.000
_cell.length_b   1.000
_cell.length_c   1.000
_cell.angle_alpha   90.00
_cell.angle_beta   90.00
_cell.angle_gamma   90.00
#
_symmetry.space_group_name_H-M   'P 1'
#
loop_
_entity.id
_entity.type
_entity.pdbx_description
1 polymer ?
#
loop_
_entity_poly.entity_id
_entity_poly.type
_entity_poly.pdbx_seq_one_letter_code
_entity_poly.pdbx_strand_id
1 'polypeptide(L)'
;YTFGASSHQSHAYSDGACLYFTLAGIPPADGKEAYYNAAWDAATRAILAAGGNLSHHHGVGLNRARFMREALGPAFDSLVALKAALDPKGILNPGKLGLPTPFGEVQWP
;
A
#
# COMPACT_ATOMS: atom_id res chain seq x y z
N TYR A 1 1.52 -3.98 21.26
CA TYR A 1 1.73 -2.54 21.53
C TYR A 1 0.57 -1.66 21.06
N THR A 2 -0.28 -2.15 20.14
CA THR A 2 -1.49 -1.44 19.73
C THR A 2 -2.52 -1.51 20.86
N PHE A 3 -3.02 -0.37 21.29
CA PHE A 3 -4.05 -0.26 22.32
C PHE A 3 -5.36 0.34 21.78
N GLY A 4 -5.35 0.91 20.60
CA GLY A 4 -6.54 1.50 19.99
C GLY A 4 -6.52 1.35 18.47
N ALA A 5 -7.69 1.03 17.93
CA ALA A 5 -7.98 1.05 16.52
C ALA A 5 -9.36 1.68 16.31
N SER A 6 -9.47 2.59 15.39
CA SER A 6 -10.73 3.24 15.04
C SER A 6 -10.86 3.42 13.54
N SER A 7 -12.07 3.60 13.06
CA SER A 7 -12.32 3.98 11.69
C SER A 7 -13.23 5.20 11.62
N HIS A 8 -13.00 6.04 10.62
CA HIS A 8 -13.82 7.18 10.30
C HIS A 8 -14.31 7.04 8.86
N GLN A 9 -15.63 7.04 8.68
CA GLN A 9 -16.23 7.05 7.35
C GLN A 9 -16.24 8.48 6.83
N SER A 10 -15.42 8.76 5.84
CA SER A 10 -15.22 10.10 5.28
C SER A 10 -16.11 10.36 4.08
N HIS A 11 -16.24 9.38 3.19
CA HIS A 11 -17.00 9.51 1.95
C HIS A 11 -17.92 8.29 1.79
N ALA A 12 -19.12 8.56 1.27
CA ALA A 12 -20.09 7.53 0.90
C ALA A 12 -20.49 7.72 -0.56
N TYR A 13 -20.56 6.62 -1.28
CA TYR A 13 -20.92 6.54 -2.69
C TYR A 13 -22.05 5.55 -2.87
N SER A 14 -22.66 5.50 -4.05
CA SER A 14 -23.71 4.53 -4.37
C SER A 14 -23.23 3.07 -4.32
N ASP A 15 -21.93 2.85 -4.55
CA ASP A 15 -21.30 1.54 -4.70
C ASP A 15 -20.20 1.27 -3.65
N GLY A 16 -20.05 2.14 -2.66
CA GLY A 16 -19.05 1.94 -1.61
C GLY A 16 -18.86 3.12 -0.67
N ALA A 17 -17.87 3.01 0.19
CA ALA A 17 -17.52 4.05 1.14
C ALA A 17 -16.01 4.11 1.36
N CYS A 18 -15.51 5.29 1.74
CA CYS A 18 -14.13 5.48 2.16
C CYS A 18 -14.05 5.44 3.69
N LEU A 19 -13.21 4.56 4.20
CA LEU A 19 -12.89 4.44 5.62
C LEU A 19 -11.44 4.85 5.87
N TYR A 20 -11.24 5.74 6.83
CA TYR A 20 -9.92 6.08 7.36
C TYR A 20 -9.69 5.29 8.63
N PHE A 21 -8.67 4.46 8.63
CA PHE A 21 -8.28 3.70 9.82
C PHE A 21 -7.17 4.44 10.58
N THR A 22 -7.35 4.55 11.88
CA THR A 22 -6.34 5.08 12.79
C THR A 22 -5.93 3.99 13.76
N LEU A 23 -4.62 3.73 13.83
CA LEU A 23 -4.03 2.79 14.77
C LEU A 23 -3.18 3.57 15.77
N ALA A 24 -3.38 3.34 17.06
CA ALA A 24 -2.61 3.95 18.12
C ALA A 24 -1.89 2.87 18.93
N GLY A 25 -0.60 3.11 19.22
CA GLY A 25 0.22 2.15 19.95
C GLY A 25 1.39 2.82 20.65
N ILE A 26 1.93 2.14 21.67
CA ILE A 26 3.09 2.57 22.44
C ILE A 26 4.13 1.45 22.39
N PRO A 27 4.95 1.36 21.35
CA PRO A 27 6.07 0.44 21.30
C PRO A 27 7.24 0.94 22.17
N PRO A 28 8.25 0.08 22.48
CA PRO A 28 9.52 0.51 23.04
C PRO A 28 10.17 1.60 22.17
N ALA A 29 11.01 2.42 22.79
CA ALA A 29 11.61 3.57 22.10
C ALA A 29 12.45 3.18 20.88
N ASP A 30 13.13 2.05 20.92
CA ASP A 30 13.95 1.46 19.88
C ASP A 30 13.15 0.59 18.89
N GLY A 31 11.87 0.34 19.16
CA GLY A 31 10.97 -0.50 18.34
C GLY A 31 9.93 0.26 17.52
N LYS A 32 9.99 1.59 17.46
CA LYS A 32 8.95 2.40 16.83
C LYS A 32 8.78 2.13 15.33
N GLU A 33 9.88 2.04 14.60
CA GLU A 33 9.88 1.76 13.17
C GLU A 33 9.37 0.35 12.88
N ALA A 34 9.88 -0.65 13.59
CA ALA A 34 9.42 -2.02 13.46
C ALA A 34 7.92 -2.17 13.77
N TYR A 35 7.45 -1.48 14.81
CA TYR A 35 6.02 -1.44 15.13
C TYR A 35 5.20 -0.79 14.01
N TYR A 36 5.65 0.35 13.49
CA TYR A 36 4.96 1.06 12.41
C TYR A 36 4.81 0.17 11.17
N ASN A 37 5.90 -0.46 10.75
CA ASN A 37 5.92 -1.34 9.59
C ASN A 37 5.03 -2.57 9.79
N ALA A 38 5.08 -3.20 10.96
CA ALA A 38 4.23 -4.35 11.30
C ALA A 38 2.74 -3.97 11.36
N ALA A 39 2.40 -2.83 11.95
CA ALA A 39 1.02 -2.35 12.01
C ALA A 39 0.45 -2.03 10.63
N TRP A 40 1.24 -1.39 9.77
CA TRP A 40 0.88 -1.13 8.38
C TRP A 40 0.67 -2.44 7.59
N ASP A 41 1.58 -3.40 7.75
CA ASP A 41 1.49 -4.69 7.07
C ASP A 41 0.22 -5.44 7.48
N ALA A 42 0.03 -5.62 8.78
CA ALA A 42 -1.12 -6.35 9.32
C ALA A 42 -2.46 -5.68 8.92
N ALA A 43 -2.57 -4.36 9.08
CA ALA A 43 -3.79 -3.64 8.77
C ALA A 43 -4.12 -3.66 7.27
N THR A 44 -3.12 -3.44 6.41
CA THR A 44 -3.33 -3.44 4.95
C THR A 44 -3.75 -4.81 4.45
N ARG A 45 -3.09 -5.89 4.90
CA ARG A 45 -3.50 -7.26 4.53
C ARG A 45 -4.89 -7.61 5.03
N ALA A 46 -5.24 -7.20 6.24
CA ALA A 46 -6.60 -7.40 6.76
C ALA A 46 -7.66 -6.67 5.91
N ILE A 47 -7.37 -5.45 5.46
CA ILE A 47 -8.25 -4.68 4.57
C ILE A 47 -8.40 -5.40 3.22
N LEU A 48 -7.31 -5.85 2.61
CA LEU A 48 -7.35 -6.59 1.33
C LEU A 48 -8.11 -7.91 1.47
N ALA A 49 -7.87 -8.66 2.55
CA ALA A 49 -8.57 -9.92 2.82
C ALA A 49 -10.09 -9.72 3.03
N ALA A 50 -10.49 -8.56 3.52
CA ALA A 50 -11.90 -8.17 3.65
C ALA A 50 -12.52 -7.62 2.36
N GLY A 51 -11.78 -7.61 1.24
CA GLY A 51 -12.24 -7.09 -0.05
C GLY A 51 -12.13 -5.56 -0.17
N GLY A 52 -11.43 -4.91 0.75
CA GLY A 52 -11.14 -3.48 0.66
C GLY A 52 -10.06 -3.15 -0.35
N ASN A 53 -9.95 -1.88 -0.72
CA ASN A 53 -8.92 -1.38 -1.63
C ASN A 53 -7.75 -0.77 -0.85
N LEU A 54 -6.56 -0.74 -1.45
CA LEU A 54 -5.34 -0.16 -0.86
C LEU A 54 -5.47 1.31 -0.51
N SER A 55 -6.16 2.05 -1.32
CA SER A 55 -6.30 3.50 -1.19
C SER A 55 -7.53 3.97 -1.93
N HIS A 56 -8.21 4.96 -1.38
CA HIS A 56 -9.30 5.63 -2.05
C HIS A 56 -8.74 6.66 -3.07
N HIS A 57 -8.44 7.88 -2.61
CA HIS A 57 -7.98 8.97 -3.49
C HIS A 57 -6.56 9.46 -3.19
N HIS A 58 -5.91 8.92 -2.16
CA HIS A 58 -4.55 9.36 -1.78
C HIS A 58 -3.45 8.78 -2.67
N GLY A 59 -3.76 7.80 -3.52
CA GLY A 59 -2.78 7.08 -4.32
C GLY A 59 -2.01 6.04 -3.53
N VAL A 60 -1.09 5.36 -4.20
CA VAL A 60 -0.34 4.24 -3.64
C VAL A 60 0.88 4.71 -2.86
N GLY A 61 1.70 5.56 -3.47
CA GLY A 61 2.98 5.99 -2.88
C GLY A 61 3.92 4.81 -2.60
N LEU A 62 4.98 5.05 -1.85
CA LEU A 62 5.91 4.00 -1.44
C LEU A 62 5.30 3.10 -0.37
N ASN A 63 4.53 3.66 0.56
CA ASN A 63 3.94 2.94 1.67
C ASN A 63 3.04 1.77 1.27
N ARG A 64 2.36 1.88 0.12
CA ARG A 64 1.43 0.87 -0.36
C ARG A 64 1.95 0.06 -1.54
N ALA A 65 3.08 0.47 -2.12
CA ALA A 65 3.64 -0.14 -3.32
C ALA A 65 3.89 -1.64 -3.17
N ARG A 66 4.36 -2.08 -2.01
CA ARG A 66 4.63 -3.50 -1.71
C ARG A 66 3.39 -4.40 -1.71
N PHE A 67 2.20 -3.83 -1.59
CA PHE A 67 0.93 -4.57 -1.59
C PHE A 67 0.25 -4.61 -2.96
N MET A 68 0.81 -3.94 -3.97
CA MET A 68 0.15 -3.80 -5.27
C MET A 68 -0.11 -5.14 -5.96
N ARG A 69 0.84 -6.07 -5.90
CA ARG A 69 0.66 -7.41 -6.48
C ARG A 69 -0.47 -8.18 -5.78
N GLU A 70 -0.55 -8.09 -4.46
CA GLU A 70 -1.62 -8.73 -3.68
C GLU A 70 -2.99 -8.10 -4.00
N ALA A 71 -3.03 -6.77 -4.09
CA ALA A 71 -4.26 -6.02 -4.37
C ALA A 71 -4.82 -6.24 -5.78
N LEU A 72 -3.95 -6.33 -6.78
CA LEU A 72 -4.34 -6.46 -8.19
C LEU A 72 -4.37 -7.91 -8.69
N GLY A 73 -3.74 -8.84 -7.95
CA GLY A 73 -3.62 -10.22 -8.42
C GLY A 73 -3.02 -10.30 -9.83
N PRO A 74 -3.58 -11.12 -10.73
CA PRO A 74 -3.08 -11.28 -12.11
C PRO A 74 -3.06 -9.99 -12.94
N ALA A 75 -3.89 -9.01 -12.62
CA ALA A 75 -3.90 -7.72 -13.33
C ALA A 75 -2.60 -6.93 -13.12
N PHE A 76 -1.84 -7.23 -12.05
CA PHE A 76 -0.52 -6.62 -11.84
C PHE A 76 0.47 -6.95 -12.97
N ASP A 77 0.40 -8.16 -13.52
CA ASP A 77 1.28 -8.56 -14.64
C ASP A 77 0.97 -7.78 -15.92
N SER A 78 -0.30 -7.44 -16.15
CA SER A 78 -0.69 -6.54 -17.24
C SER A 78 -0.13 -5.13 -17.04
N LEU A 79 -0.13 -4.63 -15.81
CA LEU A 79 0.48 -3.32 -15.48
C LEU A 79 2.00 -3.33 -15.70
N VAL A 80 2.68 -4.42 -15.36
CA VAL A 80 4.12 -4.60 -15.62
C VAL A 80 4.41 -4.59 -17.12
N ALA A 81 3.63 -5.34 -17.91
CA ALA A 81 3.76 -5.38 -19.36
C ALA A 81 3.53 -4.02 -20.01
N LEU A 82 2.51 -3.29 -19.57
CA LEU A 82 2.23 -1.92 -20.03
C LEU A 82 3.39 -0.98 -19.72
N LYS A 83 3.92 -1.03 -18.50
CA LYS A 83 5.09 -0.25 -18.11
C LYS A 83 6.29 -0.54 -18.99
N ALA A 84 6.61 -1.79 -19.24
CA ALA A 84 7.73 -2.20 -20.07
C ALA A 84 7.58 -1.73 -21.54
N ALA A 85 6.36 -1.76 -22.06
CA ALA A 85 6.06 -1.32 -23.42
C ALA A 85 6.20 0.20 -23.60
N LEU A 86 5.73 0.99 -22.62
CA LEU A 86 5.72 2.46 -22.69
C LEU A 86 7.03 3.08 -22.21
N ASP A 87 7.76 2.42 -21.34
CA ASP A 87 9.02 2.89 -20.77
C ASP A 87 10.09 1.77 -20.77
N PRO A 88 10.56 1.36 -21.95
CA PRO A 88 11.53 0.26 -22.07
C PRO A 88 12.88 0.53 -21.39
N LYS A 89 13.19 1.80 -21.12
CA LYS A 89 14.41 2.19 -20.39
C LYS A 89 14.21 2.25 -18.89
N GLY A 90 12.97 2.18 -18.41
CA GLY A 90 12.63 2.23 -16.98
C GLY A 90 12.97 3.55 -16.29
N ILE A 91 13.00 4.66 -17.02
CA ILE A 91 13.43 5.97 -16.50
C ILE A 91 12.27 6.85 -16.00
N LEU A 92 11.04 6.50 -16.34
CA LEU A 92 9.86 7.26 -15.94
C LEU A 92 9.35 6.76 -14.58
N ASN A 93 9.54 7.57 -13.53
CA ASN A 93 9.13 7.22 -12.17
C ASN A 93 9.52 5.77 -11.75
N PRO A 94 10.81 5.42 -11.76
CA PRO A 94 11.27 4.06 -11.48
C PRO A 94 10.84 3.60 -10.08
N GLY A 95 10.43 2.33 -9.96
CA GLY A 95 10.05 1.70 -8.69
C GLY A 95 8.75 2.19 -8.07
N LYS A 96 7.93 2.98 -8.78
CA LYS A 96 6.60 3.39 -8.29
C LYS A 96 5.56 2.31 -8.57
N LEU A 97 4.48 2.31 -7.81
CA LEU A 97 3.39 1.33 -7.88
C LEU A 97 3.83 -0.14 -7.67
N GLY A 98 4.98 -0.37 -7.04
CA GLY A 98 5.54 -1.71 -6.89
C GLY A 98 6.07 -2.31 -8.20
N LEU A 99 6.18 -1.51 -9.25
CA LEU A 99 6.67 -1.97 -10.55
C LEU A 99 8.20 -2.18 -10.54
N PRO A 100 8.70 -3.15 -11.33
CA PRO A 100 10.13 -3.37 -11.46
C PRO A 100 10.87 -2.12 -11.93
N THR A 101 12.12 -1.99 -11.49
CA THR A 101 13.01 -0.89 -11.87
C THR A 101 14.43 -1.43 -12.15
N PRO A 102 15.15 -0.87 -13.15
CA PRO A 102 16.54 -1.25 -13.41
C PRO A 102 17.53 -0.67 -12.39
N PHE A 103 17.08 0.17 -11.46
CA PHE A 103 17.92 0.90 -10.50
C PHE A 103 18.01 0.23 -9.12
N GLY A 104 17.63 -1.05 -9.01
CA GLY A 104 17.64 -1.81 -7.77
C GLY A 104 16.29 -1.80 -7.05
N GLU A 105 16.23 -2.55 -5.94
CA GLU A 105 15.00 -2.63 -5.15
C GLU A 105 14.69 -1.31 -4.44
N VAL A 106 13.42 -0.93 -4.48
CA VAL A 106 12.93 0.22 -3.73
C VAL A 106 12.73 -0.22 -2.28
N GLN A 107 13.47 0.41 -1.38
CA GLN A 107 13.34 0.16 0.04
C GLN A 107 12.00 0.70 0.56
N TRP A 108 11.35 -0.09 1.40
CA TRP A 108 10.23 0.36 2.19
C TRP A 108 10.74 1.32 3.27
N PRO A 109 10.16 2.52 3.43
CA PRO A 109 10.57 3.45 4.48
C PRO A 109 10.24 2.97 5.88
#